data_cec9a23650c44dfe5f8bde761e6c9eee
#
_entry.id   cec9a23650c44dfe5f8bde761e6c9eee
#
_cell.length_a   1.000
_cell.length_b   1.000
_cell.length_c   1.000
_cell.angle_alpha   90.00
_cell.angle_beta   90.00
_cell.angle_gamma   90.00
#
_symmetry.space_group_name_H-M   'P 1'
#
loop_
_entity.id
_entity.type
_entity.pdbx_description
1 polymer ?
#
loop_
_entity_poly.entity_id
_entity_poly.type
_entity_poly.pdbx_seq_one_letter_code
_entity_poly.pdbx_strand_id
1 'polypeptide(L)'
;AMLVPVGTTAQRPSSPTAGVLRYNSSYSLFEGYNGSSWGQLGGAQGGGGDQIFWQNGNTVTANYTVPVGSNAGTFGPVAINNGITVTISAGSTWSIV
;
A
#
# COMPACT_ATOMS: atom_id res chain seq x y z
N ALA A 1 4.94 15.45 -21.83
CA ALA A 1 4.75 14.72 -20.57
C ALA A 1 5.45 15.45 -19.42
N MET A 2 4.94 15.26 -18.22
CA MET A 2 5.54 15.83 -17.02
C MET A 2 6.32 14.73 -16.29
N LEU A 3 7.54 15.03 -15.87
CA LEU A 3 8.32 14.13 -15.01
C LEU A 3 8.14 14.57 -13.56
N VAL A 4 7.63 13.68 -12.72
CA VAL A 4 7.55 13.94 -11.28
C VAL A 4 8.91 13.72 -10.62
N PRO A 5 9.17 14.30 -9.43
CA PRO A 5 10.40 14.00 -8.69
C PRO A 5 10.59 12.51 -8.47
N VAL A 6 11.81 12.03 -8.70
CA VAL A 6 12.19 10.61 -8.58
C VAL A 6 13.25 10.46 -7.51
N GLY A 7 13.12 9.44 -6.67
CA GLY A 7 14.12 9.14 -5.66
C GLY A 7 13.81 7.85 -4.91
N THR A 8 14.78 7.41 -4.10
CA THR A 8 14.62 6.25 -3.24
C THR A 8 13.75 6.57 -2.02
N THR A 9 13.38 5.55 -1.26
CA THR A 9 12.67 5.75 0.01
C THR A 9 13.46 6.64 0.98
N ALA A 10 14.78 6.47 1.04
CA ALA A 10 15.65 7.29 1.90
C ALA A 10 15.69 8.77 1.48
N GLN A 11 15.34 9.07 0.24
CA GLN A 11 15.33 10.43 -0.32
C GLN A 11 13.99 11.15 -0.14
N ARG A 12 13.04 10.56 0.57
CA ARG A 12 11.81 11.26 0.95
C ARG A 12 12.15 12.52 1.74
N PRO A 13 11.45 13.64 1.51
CA PRO A 13 11.61 14.81 2.37
C PRO A 13 11.39 14.48 3.85
N SER A 14 12.22 15.01 4.73
CA SER A 14 12.13 14.74 6.18
C SER A 14 10.95 15.43 6.85
N SER A 15 10.48 16.53 6.27
CA SER A 15 9.30 17.27 6.75
C SER A 15 8.36 17.54 5.58
N PRO A 16 7.69 16.49 5.06
CA PRO A 16 6.87 16.65 3.88
C PRO A 16 5.60 17.44 4.16
N THR A 17 5.11 18.11 3.13
CA THR A 17 3.82 18.80 3.15
C THR A 17 2.77 17.88 2.51
N ALA A 18 1.56 17.90 3.04
CA ALA A 18 0.44 17.18 2.41
C ALA A 18 0.29 17.57 0.95
N GLY A 19 0.11 16.60 0.07
CA GLY A 19 -0.01 16.81 -1.36
C GLY A 19 1.28 16.62 -2.16
N VAL A 20 2.40 16.31 -1.52
CA VAL A 20 3.64 15.98 -2.23
C VAL A 20 3.44 14.68 -3.00
N LEU A 21 3.79 14.69 -4.29
CA LEU A 21 3.78 13.51 -5.16
C LEU A 21 5.20 13.24 -5.63
N ARG A 22 5.57 11.95 -5.70
CA ARG A 22 6.87 11.54 -6.22
C ARG A 22 6.83 10.11 -6.74
N TYR A 23 7.85 9.72 -7.50
CA TYR A 23 8.09 8.32 -7.88
C TYR A 23 9.16 7.75 -6.97
N ASN A 24 8.83 6.63 -6.30
CA ASN A 24 9.77 5.94 -5.42
C ASN A 24 10.46 4.83 -6.21
N SER A 25 11.75 5.01 -6.50
CA SER A 25 12.53 4.05 -7.27
C SER A 25 12.92 2.80 -6.48
N SER A 26 12.85 2.84 -5.15
CA SER A 26 13.06 1.64 -4.33
C SER A 26 11.95 0.62 -4.51
N TYR A 27 10.71 1.08 -4.73
CA TYR A 27 9.53 0.23 -4.87
C TYR A 27 8.96 0.22 -6.29
N SER A 28 9.50 1.05 -7.19
CA SER A 28 8.99 1.20 -8.56
C SER A 28 7.50 1.58 -8.59
N LEU A 29 7.11 2.54 -7.78
CA LEU A 29 5.73 3.00 -7.69
C LEU A 29 5.64 4.52 -7.47
N PHE A 30 4.50 5.09 -7.83
CA PHE A 30 4.16 6.47 -7.49
C PHE A 30 3.63 6.52 -6.07
N GLU A 31 4.02 7.54 -5.32
CA GLU A 31 3.57 7.71 -3.94
C GLU A 31 3.25 9.17 -3.65
N GLY A 32 2.45 9.38 -2.64
CA GLY A 32 2.06 10.70 -2.18
C GLY A 32 2.03 10.78 -0.65
N TYR A 33 2.13 12.00 -0.14
CA TYR A 33 2.03 12.27 1.29
C TYR A 33 0.67 12.91 1.59
N ASN A 34 -0.09 12.30 2.49
CA ASN A 34 -1.44 12.75 2.80
C ASN A 34 -1.52 13.71 4.00
N GLY A 35 -0.39 14.08 4.56
CA GLY A 35 -0.30 14.90 5.78
C GLY A 35 0.06 14.09 7.03
N SER A 36 -0.03 12.78 6.97
CA SER A 36 0.29 11.87 8.08
C SER A 36 1.27 10.78 7.67
N SER A 37 1.13 10.25 6.47
CA SER A 37 1.97 9.14 6.01
C SER A 37 2.14 9.16 4.49
N TRP A 38 3.20 8.49 4.04
CA TRP A 38 3.41 8.19 2.63
C TRP A 38 2.58 6.99 2.24
N GLY A 39 1.96 7.05 1.08
CA GLY A 39 1.18 5.95 0.55
C GLY A 39 1.30 5.84 -0.95
N GLN A 40 1.13 4.63 -1.45
CA GLN A 40 1.08 4.36 -2.88
C GLN A 40 -0.17 5.00 -3.49
N LEU A 41 -0.06 5.53 -4.70
CA LEU A 41 -1.20 5.97 -5.48
C LEU A 41 -1.88 4.75 -6.10
N GLY A 42 -2.98 4.35 -5.51
CA GLY A 42 -3.70 3.15 -5.88
C GLY A 42 -3.68 2.12 -4.75
N GLY A 43 -4.45 1.08 -4.89
CA GLY A 43 -4.53 -0.03 -3.95
C GLY A 43 -3.92 -1.30 -4.55
N ALA A 44 -4.59 -2.43 -4.34
CA ALA A 44 -4.27 -3.67 -5.03
C ALA A 44 -4.32 -3.45 -6.54
N GLN A 45 -3.39 -4.01 -7.26
CA GLN A 45 -3.16 -3.63 -8.65
C GLN A 45 -4.02 -4.43 -9.63
N GLY A 46 -4.53 -3.75 -10.66
CA GLY A 46 -5.04 -4.42 -11.84
C GLY A 46 -3.88 -4.98 -12.65
N GLY A 47 -3.92 -6.27 -12.99
CA GLY A 47 -2.92 -6.95 -13.77
C GLY A 47 -3.29 -7.04 -15.24
N GLY A 48 -2.28 -7.20 -16.10
CA GLY A 48 -2.45 -7.32 -17.53
C GLY A 48 -2.67 -5.98 -18.23
N GLY A 49 -2.62 -5.98 -19.56
CA GLY A 49 -2.80 -4.78 -20.35
C GLY A 49 -4.24 -4.24 -20.34
N ASP A 50 -5.20 -5.10 -20.07
CA ASP A 50 -6.62 -4.76 -19.98
C ASP A 50 -7.09 -4.47 -18.54
N GLN A 51 -6.22 -4.67 -17.54
CA GLN A 51 -6.46 -4.35 -16.13
C GLN A 51 -7.70 -5.04 -15.53
N ILE A 52 -8.02 -6.24 -15.98
CA ILE A 52 -9.16 -7.01 -15.51
C ILE A 52 -8.85 -7.72 -14.18
N PHE A 53 -7.60 -8.16 -14.01
CA PHE A 53 -7.21 -8.94 -12.84
C PHE A 53 -6.86 -8.02 -11.67
N TRP A 54 -7.50 -8.22 -10.53
CA TRP A 54 -7.11 -7.65 -9.26
C TRP A 54 -6.17 -8.62 -8.57
N GLN A 55 -4.97 -8.17 -8.22
CA GLN A 55 -3.97 -9.04 -7.60
C GLN A 55 -3.34 -8.37 -6.39
N ASN A 56 -2.94 -9.19 -5.42
CA ASN A 56 -2.17 -8.79 -4.25
C ASN A 56 -1.05 -9.78 -4.03
N GLY A 57 -0.02 -9.33 -3.29
CA GLY A 57 1.03 -10.23 -2.85
C GLY A 57 0.47 -11.35 -1.96
N ASN A 58 1.12 -12.49 -1.94
CA ASN A 58 0.69 -13.65 -1.17
C ASN A 58 1.29 -13.71 0.25
N THR A 59 2.12 -12.72 0.61
CA THR A 59 2.79 -12.69 1.91
C THR A 59 2.71 -11.30 2.52
N VAL A 60 2.20 -11.21 3.74
CA VAL A 60 2.20 -9.94 4.50
C VAL A 60 3.54 -9.78 5.16
N THR A 61 4.25 -8.70 4.83
CA THR A 61 5.62 -8.43 5.29
C THR A 61 5.73 -7.22 6.20
N ALA A 62 4.63 -6.52 6.44
CA ALA A 62 4.57 -5.37 7.34
C ALA A 62 3.32 -5.46 8.21
N ASN A 63 3.41 -4.95 9.43
CA ASN A 63 2.25 -4.88 10.32
C ASN A 63 1.14 -4.04 9.68
N TYR A 64 -0.08 -4.51 9.81
CA TYR A 64 -1.24 -3.79 9.30
C TYR A 64 -2.42 -3.93 10.26
N THR A 65 -3.19 -2.87 10.40
CA THR A 65 -4.43 -2.86 11.17
C THR A 65 -5.59 -2.51 10.23
N VAL A 66 -6.60 -3.36 10.19
CA VAL A 66 -7.88 -2.99 9.59
C VAL A 66 -8.59 -2.10 10.60
N PRO A 67 -8.71 -0.78 10.33
CA PRO A 67 -9.20 0.15 11.34
C PRO A 67 -10.70 -0.01 11.61
N VAL A 68 -11.12 0.51 12.75
CA VAL A 68 -12.54 0.56 13.10
C VAL A 68 -13.32 1.25 11.99
N GLY A 69 -14.45 0.66 11.60
CA GLY A 69 -15.31 1.20 10.56
C GLY A 69 -14.87 0.85 9.14
N SER A 70 -13.82 0.05 8.97
CA SER A 70 -13.32 -0.39 7.67
C SER A 70 -13.36 -1.91 7.57
N ASN A 71 -13.49 -2.39 6.34
CA ASN A 71 -13.32 -3.81 6.00
C ASN A 71 -12.26 -3.93 4.93
N ALA A 72 -11.53 -5.02 4.94
CA ALA A 72 -10.47 -5.31 3.97
C ALA A 72 -10.74 -6.61 3.24
N GLY A 73 -10.22 -6.73 2.03
CA GLY A 73 -10.30 -7.94 1.25
C GLY A 73 -8.99 -8.25 0.55
N THR A 74 -8.64 -9.52 0.46
CA THR A 74 -7.48 -10.01 -0.29
C THR A 74 -7.84 -11.31 -1.00
N PHE A 75 -7.03 -11.65 -2.00
CA PHE A 75 -7.06 -12.97 -2.62
C PHE A 75 -6.03 -13.86 -1.94
N GLY A 76 -6.45 -15.08 -1.58
CA GLY A 76 -5.61 -16.06 -0.92
C GLY A 76 -5.03 -17.11 -1.85
N PRO A 77 -4.15 -17.96 -1.33
CA PRO A 77 -3.72 -18.01 0.07
C PRO A 77 -2.82 -16.83 0.45
N VAL A 78 -2.89 -16.40 1.72
CA VAL A 78 -2.07 -15.32 2.25
C VAL A 78 -1.28 -15.84 3.44
N ALA A 79 0.03 -15.67 3.43
CA ALA A 79 0.91 -15.96 4.55
C ALA A 79 1.25 -14.68 5.29
N ILE A 80 1.41 -14.76 6.60
CA ILE A 80 1.89 -13.66 7.42
C ILE A 80 3.30 -14.01 7.84
N ASN A 81 4.26 -13.14 7.50
CA ASN A 81 5.66 -13.37 7.84
C ASN A 81 5.87 -13.45 9.34
N ASN A 82 6.93 -14.17 9.72
CA ASN A 82 7.33 -14.29 11.12
C ASN A 82 7.59 -12.88 11.71
N GLY A 83 7.06 -12.64 12.91
CA GLY A 83 7.18 -11.35 13.59
C GLY A 83 6.22 -10.25 13.09
N ILE A 84 5.38 -10.55 12.11
CA ILE A 84 4.41 -9.61 11.57
C ILE A 84 3.04 -9.87 12.18
N THR A 85 2.30 -8.80 12.43
CA THR A 85 0.95 -8.85 12.99
C THR A 85 -0.03 -8.13 12.07
N VAL A 86 -1.13 -8.81 11.77
CA VAL A 86 -2.30 -8.20 11.15
C VAL A 86 -3.39 -8.14 12.22
N THR A 87 -3.87 -6.92 12.47
CA THR A 87 -4.89 -6.67 13.50
C THR A 87 -6.21 -6.33 12.84
N ILE A 88 -7.26 -7.01 13.26
CA ILE A 88 -8.63 -6.72 12.80
C ILE A 88 -9.34 -6.04 13.97
N SER A 89 -9.68 -4.76 13.81
CA SER A 89 -10.38 -4.01 14.84
C SER A 89 -11.78 -4.57 15.09
N ALA A 90 -12.31 -4.39 16.31
CA ALA A 90 -13.64 -4.86 16.67
C ALA A 90 -14.68 -4.30 15.67
N GLY A 91 -15.53 -5.20 15.14
CA GLY A 91 -16.54 -4.85 14.15
C GLY A 91 -16.04 -4.76 12.72
N SER A 92 -14.73 -4.85 12.49
CA SER A 92 -14.14 -4.88 11.15
C SER A 92 -13.93 -6.31 10.67
N THR A 93 -13.74 -6.47 9.37
CA THR A 93 -13.58 -7.79 8.74
C THR A 93 -12.42 -7.76 7.76
N TRP A 94 -11.66 -8.84 7.74
CA TRP A 94 -10.74 -9.16 6.64
C TRP A 94 -11.24 -10.40 5.95
N SER A 95 -11.62 -10.26 4.67
CA SER A 95 -12.08 -11.36 3.84
C SER A 95 -10.96 -11.84 2.93
N ILE A 96 -10.69 -13.13 2.93
CA ILE A 96 -9.72 -13.79 2.06
C ILE A 96 -10.51 -14.66 1.10
N VAL A 97 -10.41 -14.37 -0.15
CA VAL A 97 -11.19 -15.01 -1.21
C VAL A 97 -10.38 -16.08 -1.93
#